data_5b5cff0e27e5efd50f13ed2e49d1bbf6
#
_entry.id   5b5cff0e27e5efd50f13ed2e49d1bbf6
#
_cell.length_a   1.000
_cell.length_b   1.000
_cell.length_c   1.000
_cell.angle_alpha   90.00
_cell.angle_beta   90.00
_cell.angle_gamma   90.00
#
_symmetry.space_group_name_H-M   'P 1'
#
loop_
_entity.id
_entity.type
_entity.pdbx_description
1 polymer ?
#
loop_
_entity_poly.entity_id
_entity_poly.type
_entity_poly.pdbx_seq_one_letter_code
_entity_poly.pdbx_strand_id
1 'polypeptide(L)'
;MSTTRSYRCFILLVAIVLLSGCAGVPKTESTANYPPTVGYALSLQGAPYHYGKSSPEEGFDCSGFVKHVYEHQGISLPRTVQGMAQSLPQVPKNDLHPGDLVFFNTNGKPFSHVGIYVSNDDFIHAPSQRTGKVMVSSLKNRYWENRFSCARRP
;
A
#
# COMPACT_ATOMS: atom_id res chain seq x y z
N MET A 1 -45.53 39.00 67.61
CA MET A 1 -44.36 38.13 67.69
C MET A 1 -44.55 37.11 66.53
N SER A 2 -44.00 37.36 65.35
CA SER A 2 -44.08 36.40 64.28
C SER A 2 -42.92 36.65 63.37
N THR A 3 -42.01 35.75 63.32
CA THR A 3 -40.79 35.79 62.48
C THR A 3 -41.04 35.05 61.18
N THR A 4 -41.18 35.79 60.11
CA THR A 4 -41.23 35.27 58.77
C THR A 4 -39.83 34.95 58.24
N ARG A 5 -39.55 33.68 58.08
CA ARG A 5 -38.31 33.18 57.51
C ARG A 5 -38.45 33.12 55.95
N SER A 6 -37.77 34.05 55.31
CA SER A 6 -37.67 34.11 53.86
C SER A 6 -36.77 32.99 53.34
N TYR A 7 -37.30 32.02 52.59
CA TYR A 7 -36.52 31.06 51.85
C TYR A 7 -36.12 31.64 50.51
N ARG A 8 -34.86 32.06 50.41
CA ARG A 8 -34.25 32.41 49.12
C ARG A 8 -33.93 31.10 48.39
N CYS A 9 -34.72 30.82 47.35
CA CYS A 9 -34.42 29.79 46.38
C CYS A 9 -33.14 30.13 45.61
N PHE A 10 -32.06 29.42 45.93
CA PHE A 10 -30.87 29.45 45.12
C PHE A 10 -31.08 28.53 43.91
N ILE A 11 -31.40 29.11 42.78
CA ILE A 11 -31.43 28.41 41.49
C ILE A 11 -29.99 28.31 41.05
N LEU A 12 -29.38 27.15 41.27
CA LEU A 12 -28.10 26.77 40.69
C LEU A 12 -28.30 26.41 39.22
N LEU A 13 -27.99 27.36 38.32
CA LEU A 13 -27.90 27.16 36.89
C LEU A 13 -26.64 26.32 36.62
N VAL A 14 -26.81 24.99 36.47
CA VAL A 14 -25.76 24.11 36.00
C VAL A 14 -25.66 24.30 34.49
N ALA A 15 -24.68 25.07 34.07
CA ALA A 15 -24.30 25.18 32.67
C ALA A 15 -23.59 23.90 32.25
N ILE A 16 -24.31 22.99 31.57
CA ILE A 16 -23.73 21.83 30.90
C ILE A 16 -23.05 22.31 29.66
N VAL A 17 -21.73 22.47 29.70
CA VAL A 17 -20.90 22.71 28.53
C VAL A 17 -20.77 21.39 27.79
N LEU A 18 -21.55 21.20 26.73
CA LEU A 18 -21.38 20.12 25.77
C LEU A 18 -20.10 20.40 24.96
N LEU A 19 -18.98 19.84 25.38
CA LEU A 19 -17.78 19.74 24.52
C LEU A 19 -18.08 18.74 23.41
N SER A 20 -18.55 19.24 22.27
CA SER A 20 -18.59 18.51 21.03
C SER A 20 -17.14 18.31 20.57
N GLY A 21 -16.50 17.25 21.06
CA GLY A 21 -15.24 16.76 20.53
C GLY A 21 -15.48 16.23 19.13
N CYS A 22 -15.13 17.01 18.10
CA CYS A 22 -14.93 16.48 16.75
C CYS A 22 -13.73 15.54 16.82
N ALA A 23 -13.98 14.26 17.14
CA ALA A 23 -13.03 13.20 16.85
C ALA A 23 -12.86 13.16 15.31
N GLY A 24 -11.76 13.70 14.83
CA GLY A 24 -11.38 13.57 13.42
C GLY A 24 -11.30 12.09 13.11
N VAL A 25 -12.28 11.59 12.34
CA VAL A 25 -12.23 10.25 11.77
C VAL A 25 -10.92 10.20 10.97
N PRO A 26 -10.01 9.24 11.24
CA PRO A 26 -8.82 9.09 10.42
C PRO A 26 -9.31 8.92 8.98
N LYS A 27 -8.86 9.79 8.09
CA LYS A 27 -9.16 9.73 6.66
C LYS A 27 -8.57 8.42 6.16
N THR A 28 -9.38 7.36 6.17
CA THR A 28 -9.09 6.13 5.46
C THR A 28 -8.97 6.56 4.00
N GLU A 29 -7.75 6.62 3.46
CA GLU A 29 -7.57 6.82 2.04
C GLU A 29 -8.37 5.73 1.35
N SER A 30 -9.44 6.15 0.70
CA SER A 30 -10.37 5.27 0.02
C SER A 30 -9.59 4.54 -1.07
N THR A 31 -9.36 3.23 -0.88
CA THR A 31 -8.88 2.30 -1.93
C THR A 31 -9.86 2.26 -3.12
N ALA A 32 -10.99 2.96 -3.04
CA ALA A 32 -12.05 3.01 -4.03
C ALA A 32 -11.63 3.61 -5.39
N ASN A 33 -10.46 4.26 -5.50
CA ASN A 33 -9.98 4.87 -6.74
C ASN A 33 -8.90 4.04 -7.47
N TYR A 34 -8.50 2.88 -6.92
CA TYR A 34 -7.51 2.03 -7.58
C TYR A 34 -8.17 0.89 -8.36
N PRO A 35 -7.55 0.41 -9.46
CA PRO A 35 -7.95 -0.85 -10.07
C PRO A 35 -7.94 -1.99 -9.03
N PRO A 36 -8.81 -3.01 -9.17
CA PRO A 36 -8.91 -4.13 -8.22
C PRO A 36 -7.57 -4.77 -7.89
N THR A 37 -6.68 -4.92 -8.87
CA THR A 37 -5.32 -5.45 -8.73
C THR A 37 -4.51 -4.64 -7.72
N VAL A 38 -4.51 -3.31 -7.85
CA VAL A 38 -3.76 -2.42 -6.95
C VAL A 38 -4.39 -2.37 -5.56
N GLY A 39 -5.72 -2.32 -5.49
CA GLY A 39 -6.44 -2.39 -4.21
C GLY A 39 -6.11 -3.66 -3.43
N TYR A 40 -6.10 -4.82 -4.11
CA TYR A 40 -5.72 -6.08 -3.49
C TYR A 40 -4.23 -6.09 -3.10
N ALA A 41 -3.33 -5.61 -3.94
CA ALA A 41 -1.91 -5.51 -3.61
C ALA A 41 -1.68 -4.68 -2.34
N LEU A 42 -2.34 -3.52 -2.22
CA LEU A 42 -2.26 -2.65 -1.04
C LEU A 42 -2.82 -3.32 0.22
N SER A 43 -3.84 -4.16 0.13
CA SER A 43 -4.37 -4.92 1.27
C SER A 43 -3.38 -5.93 1.86
N LEU A 44 -2.37 -6.34 1.07
CA LEU A 44 -1.28 -7.24 1.50
C LEU A 44 -0.09 -6.49 2.08
N GLN A 45 -0.14 -5.16 2.21
CA GLN A 45 0.94 -4.38 2.83
C GLN A 45 1.19 -4.86 4.26
N GLY A 46 2.46 -5.06 4.61
CA GLY A 46 2.86 -5.61 5.90
C GLY A 46 3.01 -7.13 5.92
N ALA A 47 2.54 -7.86 4.90
CA ALA A 47 2.77 -9.30 4.78
C ALA A 47 4.27 -9.64 4.80
N PRO A 48 4.69 -10.75 5.44
CA PRO A 48 6.10 -11.04 5.64
C PRO A 48 6.84 -11.33 4.32
N TYR A 49 8.11 -10.92 4.26
CA TYR A 49 9.00 -11.34 3.19
C TYR A 49 9.61 -12.70 3.50
N HIS A 50 9.44 -13.65 2.58
CA HIS A 50 10.18 -14.92 2.62
C HIS A 50 10.62 -15.31 1.21
N TYR A 51 11.91 -15.54 1.05
CA TYR A 51 12.49 -15.92 -0.24
C TYR A 51 11.87 -17.23 -0.78
N GLY A 52 11.48 -17.20 -2.07
CA GLY A 52 10.89 -18.35 -2.75
C GLY A 52 9.39 -18.58 -2.46
N LYS A 53 8.77 -17.77 -1.59
CA LYS A 53 7.37 -17.91 -1.21
C LYS A 53 6.45 -17.01 -2.01
N SER A 54 5.15 -17.37 -2.06
CA SER A 54 4.15 -16.69 -2.89
C SER A 54 2.73 -16.75 -2.32
N SER A 55 2.56 -16.87 -1.01
CA SER A 55 1.25 -16.85 -0.35
C SER A 55 1.24 -15.99 0.91
N PRO A 56 0.07 -15.47 1.34
CA PRO A 56 -0.04 -14.70 2.58
C PRO A 56 0.42 -15.48 3.81
N GLU A 57 0.20 -16.80 3.85
CA GLU A 57 0.51 -17.68 4.98
C GLU A 57 2.00 -17.94 5.11
N GLU A 58 2.69 -18.10 3.98
CA GLU A 58 4.13 -18.39 3.95
C GLU A 58 5.00 -17.13 3.78
N GLY A 59 4.41 -16.02 3.40
CA GLY A 59 5.10 -14.80 3.01
C GLY A 59 5.37 -14.72 1.50
N PHE A 60 6.08 -13.68 1.08
CA PHE A 60 6.33 -13.37 -0.32
C PHE A 60 7.80 -13.02 -0.58
N ASP A 61 8.36 -13.50 -1.69
CA ASP A 61 9.42 -12.78 -2.38
C ASP A 61 8.82 -11.80 -3.42
N CYS A 62 9.65 -10.99 -4.10
CA CYS A 62 9.18 -9.93 -4.98
C CYS A 62 8.30 -10.45 -6.13
N SER A 63 8.72 -11.49 -6.83
CA SER A 63 7.94 -12.07 -7.92
C SER A 63 6.79 -12.96 -7.44
N GLY A 64 6.91 -13.60 -6.29
CA GLY A 64 5.84 -14.34 -5.65
C GLY A 64 4.68 -13.44 -5.24
N PHE A 65 4.98 -12.26 -4.70
CA PHE A 65 3.99 -11.22 -4.40
C PHE A 65 3.23 -10.79 -5.65
N VAL A 66 3.96 -10.38 -6.70
CA VAL A 66 3.36 -9.95 -7.97
C VAL A 66 2.50 -11.08 -8.57
N LYS A 67 3.03 -12.29 -8.67
CA LYS A 67 2.31 -13.45 -9.19
C LYS A 67 1.01 -13.69 -8.43
N HIS A 68 1.05 -13.71 -7.09
CA HIS A 68 -0.11 -13.92 -6.23
C HIS A 68 -1.20 -12.85 -6.46
N VAL A 69 -0.81 -11.58 -6.53
CA VAL A 69 -1.75 -10.48 -6.77
C VAL A 69 -2.47 -10.64 -8.11
N TYR A 70 -1.75 -10.99 -9.17
CA TYR A 70 -2.33 -11.16 -10.50
C TYR A 70 -3.15 -12.44 -10.62
N GLU A 71 -2.74 -13.54 -10.01
CA GLU A 71 -3.55 -14.77 -9.94
C GLU A 71 -4.88 -14.56 -9.26
N HIS A 72 -4.93 -13.72 -8.22
CA HIS A 72 -6.19 -13.34 -7.58
C HIS A 72 -7.15 -12.61 -8.55
N GLN A 73 -6.62 -11.99 -9.59
CA GLN A 73 -7.41 -11.36 -10.67
C GLN A 73 -7.63 -12.29 -11.89
N GLY A 74 -7.25 -13.56 -11.79
CA GLY A 74 -7.36 -14.52 -12.89
C GLY A 74 -6.27 -14.39 -13.97
N ILE A 75 -5.22 -13.60 -13.73
CA ILE A 75 -4.11 -13.40 -14.66
C ILE A 75 -2.91 -14.24 -14.21
N SER A 76 -2.50 -15.21 -15.03
CA SER A 76 -1.34 -16.06 -14.73
C SER A 76 -0.05 -15.40 -15.22
N LEU A 77 0.91 -15.20 -14.31
CA LEU A 77 2.22 -14.65 -14.61
C LEU A 77 3.33 -15.67 -14.34
N PRO A 78 4.47 -15.60 -15.07
CA PRO A 78 5.65 -16.40 -14.77
C PRO A 78 6.10 -16.23 -13.33
N ARG A 79 6.68 -17.29 -12.71
CA ARG A 79 7.16 -17.24 -11.32
C ARG A 79 8.39 -16.33 -11.13
N THR A 80 9.18 -16.12 -12.15
CA THR A 80 10.45 -15.39 -12.05
C THR A 80 10.33 -13.97 -12.58
N VAL A 81 11.09 -13.04 -11.97
CA VAL A 81 11.18 -11.64 -12.41
C VAL A 81 11.56 -11.53 -13.89
N GLN A 82 12.56 -12.32 -14.32
CA GLN A 82 13.01 -12.33 -15.71
C GLN A 82 11.92 -12.85 -16.65
N GLY A 83 11.21 -13.91 -16.28
CA GLY A 83 10.10 -14.44 -17.08
C GLY A 83 8.99 -13.41 -17.27
N MET A 84 8.60 -12.68 -16.21
CA MET A 84 7.64 -11.59 -16.30
C MET A 84 8.12 -10.48 -17.23
N ALA A 85 9.39 -10.05 -17.11
CA ALA A 85 9.94 -8.99 -17.93
C ALA A 85 10.02 -9.36 -19.42
N GLN A 86 10.18 -10.64 -19.76
CA GLN A 86 10.29 -11.13 -21.14
C GLN A 86 8.94 -11.42 -21.79
N SER A 87 7.91 -11.80 -21.02
CA SER A 87 6.63 -12.25 -21.56
C SER A 87 5.60 -11.14 -21.75
N LEU A 88 5.81 -9.96 -21.15
CA LEU A 88 4.83 -8.88 -21.13
C LEU A 88 5.21 -7.71 -22.04
N PRO A 89 4.21 -6.98 -22.60
CA PRO A 89 4.44 -5.78 -23.39
C PRO A 89 5.18 -4.69 -22.61
N GLN A 90 6.11 -4.01 -23.29
CA GLN A 90 6.85 -2.89 -22.66
C GLN A 90 6.00 -1.64 -22.59
N VAL A 91 6.15 -0.90 -21.47
CA VAL A 91 5.51 0.39 -21.24
C VAL A 91 6.59 1.45 -21.02
N PRO A 92 6.49 2.63 -21.66
CA PRO A 92 7.35 3.76 -21.38
C PRO A 92 7.19 4.24 -19.92
N LYS A 93 8.29 4.69 -19.30
CA LYS A 93 8.24 5.17 -17.90
C LYS A 93 7.28 6.35 -17.69
N ASN A 94 7.08 7.17 -18.69
CA ASN A 94 6.16 8.32 -18.67
C ASN A 94 4.69 7.96 -19.00
N ASP A 95 4.40 6.68 -19.25
CA ASP A 95 3.05 6.16 -19.52
C ASP A 95 2.64 5.07 -18.50
N LEU A 96 3.16 5.14 -17.29
CA LEU A 96 2.82 4.20 -16.24
C LEU A 96 1.39 4.38 -15.75
N HIS A 97 0.64 3.28 -15.73
CA HIS A 97 -0.70 3.19 -15.17
C HIS A 97 -0.72 2.29 -13.94
N PRO A 98 -1.65 2.53 -12.98
CA PRO A 98 -1.82 1.66 -11.82
C PRO A 98 -2.00 0.19 -12.25
N GLY A 99 -1.17 -0.69 -11.70
CA GLY A 99 -1.09 -2.11 -12.06
C GLY A 99 0.09 -2.46 -12.95
N ASP A 100 0.73 -1.53 -13.65
CA ASP A 100 1.94 -1.84 -14.41
C ASP A 100 3.03 -2.42 -13.51
N LEU A 101 3.83 -3.36 -14.04
CA LEU A 101 4.98 -3.91 -13.34
C LEU A 101 6.21 -3.04 -13.57
N VAL A 102 6.89 -2.68 -12.50
CA VAL A 102 8.15 -1.92 -12.54
C VAL A 102 9.31 -2.83 -12.14
N PHE A 103 10.36 -2.84 -12.96
CA PHE A 103 11.51 -3.74 -12.82
C PHE A 103 12.78 -2.99 -12.49
N PHE A 104 13.62 -3.61 -11.67
CA PHE A 104 14.84 -3.00 -11.17
C PHE A 104 16.04 -3.94 -11.22
N ASN A 105 17.23 -3.33 -11.28
CA ASN A 105 18.52 -4.00 -11.09
C ASN A 105 19.04 -3.71 -9.67
N THR A 106 18.84 -4.63 -8.74
CA THR A 106 19.21 -4.48 -7.33
C THR A 106 20.48 -5.24 -6.93
N ASN A 107 20.99 -6.13 -7.80
CA ASN A 107 22.12 -7.01 -7.50
C ASN A 107 23.13 -7.12 -8.66
N GLY A 108 23.15 -6.16 -9.58
CA GLY A 108 24.01 -6.16 -10.76
C GLY A 108 23.50 -7.01 -11.93
N LYS A 109 22.37 -7.72 -11.76
CA LYS A 109 21.72 -8.48 -12.84
C LYS A 109 20.45 -7.78 -13.30
N PRO A 110 20.22 -7.65 -14.61
CA PRO A 110 18.95 -7.14 -15.14
C PRO A 110 17.76 -7.95 -14.56
N PHE A 111 16.66 -7.23 -14.29
CA PHE A 111 15.43 -7.86 -13.80
C PHE A 111 15.60 -8.71 -12.55
N SER A 112 16.31 -8.19 -11.56
CA SER A 112 16.50 -8.88 -10.27
C SER A 112 15.43 -8.55 -9.25
N HIS A 113 14.57 -7.54 -9.50
CA HIS A 113 13.49 -7.15 -8.62
C HIS A 113 12.30 -6.59 -9.40
N VAL A 114 11.08 -6.75 -8.84
CA VAL A 114 9.82 -6.30 -9.44
C VAL A 114 8.86 -5.78 -8.37
N GLY A 115 8.05 -4.79 -8.75
CA GLY A 115 6.92 -4.29 -7.97
C GLY A 115 5.74 -3.95 -8.86
N ILE A 116 4.62 -3.59 -8.26
CA ILE A 116 3.39 -3.16 -8.92
C ILE A 116 3.26 -1.64 -8.74
N TYR A 117 3.17 -0.91 -9.83
CA TYR A 117 2.96 0.53 -9.81
C TYR A 117 1.58 0.86 -9.23
N VAL A 118 1.53 1.82 -8.31
CA VAL A 118 0.30 2.25 -7.63
C VAL A 118 -0.23 3.54 -8.25
N SER A 119 0.46 4.63 -8.06
CA SER A 119 0.18 5.96 -8.62
C SER A 119 1.24 6.96 -8.11
N ASN A 120 1.32 8.17 -8.69
CA ASN A 120 2.16 9.27 -8.19
C ASN A 120 3.62 8.87 -7.94
N ASP A 121 4.18 8.03 -8.81
CA ASP A 121 5.51 7.43 -8.71
C ASP A 121 5.70 6.42 -7.57
N ASP A 122 4.63 6.01 -6.89
CA ASP A 122 4.70 4.97 -5.87
C ASP A 122 4.44 3.58 -6.46
N PHE A 123 5.09 2.57 -5.89
CA PHE A 123 4.91 1.17 -6.22
C PHE A 123 4.95 0.30 -4.96
N ILE A 124 4.20 -0.81 -4.98
CA ILE A 124 4.16 -1.78 -3.88
C ILE A 124 4.95 -3.04 -4.25
N HIS A 125 5.72 -3.58 -3.31
CA HIS A 125 6.62 -4.70 -3.53
C HIS A 125 7.00 -5.42 -2.24
N ALA A 126 7.58 -6.63 -2.36
CA ALA A 126 8.25 -7.34 -1.29
C ALA A 126 9.79 -7.19 -1.48
N PRO A 127 10.47 -6.22 -0.81
CA PRO A 127 11.82 -5.81 -1.20
C PRO A 127 12.91 -6.80 -0.86
N SER A 128 13.00 -7.29 0.37
CA SER A 128 14.09 -8.16 0.81
C SER A 128 13.86 -8.74 2.21
N GLN A 129 14.63 -9.76 2.57
CA GLN A 129 14.68 -10.31 3.93
C GLN A 129 15.01 -9.24 5.00
N ARG A 130 15.88 -8.29 4.67
CA ARG A 130 16.28 -7.21 5.60
C ARG A 130 15.11 -6.28 5.91
N THR A 131 14.28 -5.98 4.93
CA THR A 131 13.08 -5.14 5.12
C THR A 131 11.95 -5.93 5.76
N GLY A 132 11.88 -7.24 5.49
CA GLY A 132 11.05 -8.22 6.16
C GLY A 132 9.57 -8.22 5.79
N LYS A 133 9.11 -7.29 4.94
CA LYS A 133 7.67 -7.18 4.64
C LYS A 133 7.36 -6.49 3.31
N VAL A 134 6.15 -6.73 2.80
CA VAL A 134 5.55 -5.97 1.69
C VAL A 134 5.37 -4.51 2.09
N MET A 135 5.79 -3.59 1.22
CA MET A 135 5.69 -2.14 1.48
C MET A 135 5.56 -1.33 0.19
N VAL A 136 5.12 -0.09 0.34
CA VAL A 136 5.14 0.92 -0.71
C VAL A 136 6.48 1.65 -0.69
N SER A 137 7.03 1.90 -1.87
CA SER A 137 8.23 2.70 -2.12
C SER A 137 7.99 3.66 -3.28
N SER A 138 8.85 4.68 -3.44
CA SER A 138 8.70 5.66 -4.51
C SER A 138 9.79 5.54 -5.57
N LEU A 139 9.41 5.63 -6.86
CA LEU A 139 10.32 5.72 -8.00
C LEU A 139 11.19 6.99 -7.97
N LYS A 140 10.78 8.01 -7.19
CA LYS A 140 11.57 9.23 -6.93
C LYS A 140 12.64 9.05 -5.87
N ASN A 141 12.57 7.97 -5.10
CA ASN A 141 13.66 7.64 -4.19
C ASN A 141 14.91 7.30 -4.99
N ARG A 142 16.03 7.97 -4.69
CA ARG A 142 17.31 7.83 -5.43
C ARG A 142 17.79 6.39 -5.57
N TYR A 143 17.53 5.54 -4.58
CA TYR A 143 17.88 4.13 -4.66
C TYR A 143 17.13 3.42 -5.79
N TRP A 144 15.81 3.61 -5.90
CA TRP A 144 14.96 2.99 -6.90
C TRP A 144 15.08 3.65 -8.27
N GLU A 145 15.19 4.98 -8.29
CA GLU A 145 15.40 5.74 -9.53
C GLU A 145 16.63 5.27 -10.29
N ASN A 146 17.77 5.12 -9.60
CA ASN A 146 19.03 4.66 -10.21
C ASN A 146 19.03 3.19 -10.62
N ARG A 147 18.05 2.40 -10.17
CA ARG A 147 17.95 0.96 -10.43
C ARG A 147 16.78 0.57 -11.33
N PHE A 148 15.94 1.52 -11.69
CA PHE A 148 14.84 1.27 -12.62
C PHE A 148 15.36 0.79 -13.97
N SER A 149 14.84 -0.34 -14.44
CA SER A 149 15.25 -0.98 -15.70
C SER A 149 14.21 -0.80 -16.80
N CYS A 150 12.96 -1.13 -16.54
CA CYS A 150 11.85 -0.99 -17.48
C CYS A 150 10.51 -1.15 -16.76
N ALA A 151 9.41 -0.98 -17.50
CA ALA A 151 8.08 -1.33 -17.06
C ALA A 151 7.36 -2.23 -18.08
N ARG A 152 6.39 -3.01 -17.59
CA ARG A 152 5.59 -3.95 -18.38
C ARG A 152 4.12 -3.89 -17.95
N ARG A 153 3.20 -4.14 -18.89
CA ARG A 153 1.76 -4.18 -18.64
C ARG A 153 1.24 -5.59 -18.82
N PRO A 154 0.73 -6.23 -17.73
CA PRO A 154 0.03 -7.52 -17.78
C PRO A 154 -1.31 -7.48 -18.48
#